data_59e22aab1229be615ac5b26dcb1da307
#
_entry.id   59e22aab1229be615ac5b26dcb1da307
#
_cell.length_a   1.000
_cell.length_b   1.000
_cell.length_c   1.000
_cell.angle_alpha   90.00
_cell.angle_beta   90.00
_cell.angle_gamma   90.00
#
_symmetry.space_group_name_H-M   'P 1'
#
loop_
_entity.id
_entity.type
_entity.pdbx_description
1 polymer ?
#
loop_
_entity_poly.entity_id
_entity_poly.type
_entity_poly.pdbx_seq_one_letter_code
_entity_poly.pdbx_strand_id
1 'polypeptide(L)'
;ALDLGVTPKDIIYSRGPMKLYHYHPVCDEIYRVPIVLVMSLINRYYIVDLAPGQSFVEYLVAQGFDVYLIDWGLPRKEHQHFCFDTYVDDFLPDCLEKVADDCGEDEVSLIGYCLGGVIASLYTALHPAKNIKNLVDIATPVNTEGMPLYKSWADNETFDIDQIVTQLGNIPGGMVDTMLQALRPLQKTAGRMQLLDNAGDDKFLEAHYRFERWTADQVPIAGEAARQLFQDFLQDNKVYKGRMEIKGKNANLGNIVAPFLHIAALHDHIVPTA
;
A
#
# COMPACT_ATOMS: atom_id res chain seq x y z
N ALA A 1 10.89 -12.52 -20.92
CA ALA A 1 9.87 -11.97 -20.04
C ALA A 1 10.61 -11.37 -18.84
N LEU A 2 10.17 -10.20 -18.34
CA LEU A 2 10.73 -9.64 -17.10
C LEU A 2 10.23 -10.47 -15.93
N ASP A 3 11.15 -10.97 -15.10
CA ASP A 3 10.82 -11.72 -13.90
C ASP A 3 10.48 -10.70 -12.79
N LEU A 4 9.20 -10.64 -12.41
CA LEU A 4 8.66 -9.74 -11.41
C LEU A 4 7.93 -10.54 -10.33
N GLY A 5 8.16 -10.22 -9.05
CA GLY A 5 7.49 -10.88 -7.93
C GLY A 5 7.82 -12.37 -7.83
N VAL A 6 9.07 -12.74 -8.09
CA VAL A 6 9.47 -14.16 -8.27
C VAL A 6 9.96 -14.84 -7.01
N THR A 7 10.13 -14.13 -5.90
CA THR A 7 10.51 -14.77 -4.64
C THR A 7 9.49 -15.88 -4.31
N PRO A 8 9.95 -17.12 -4.04
CA PRO A 8 9.06 -18.25 -3.83
C PRO A 8 8.06 -18.02 -2.70
N LYS A 9 6.79 -18.31 -2.97
CA LYS A 9 5.69 -18.08 -2.03
C LYS A 9 4.49 -18.93 -2.37
N ASP A 10 3.66 -19.17 -1.37
CA ASP A 10 2.36 -19.82 -1.51
C ASP A 10 1.22 -18.83 -1.23
N ILE A 11 0.05 -19.07 -1.82
CA ILE A 11 -1.20 -18.39 -1.44
C ILE A 11 -1.81 -19.22 -0.32
N ILE A 12 -1.83 -18.69 0.90
CA ILE A 12 -2.40 -19.40 2.06
C ILE A 12 -3.86 -18.99 2.32
N TYR A 13 -4.30 -17.83 1.80
CA TYR A 13 -5.68 -17.39 1.90
C TYR A 13 -6.06 -16.48 0.73
N SER A 14 -7.35 -16.49 0.38
CA SER A 14 -7.93 -15.54 -0.58
C SER A 14 -9.38 -15.24 -0.26
N ARG A 15 -9.78 -13.96 -0.46
CA ARG A 15 -11.15 -13.49 -0.30
C ARG A 15 -11.47 -12.45 -1.37
N GLY A 16 -12.37 -12.77 -2.30
CA GLY A 16 -12.62 -11.93 -3.47
C GLY A 16 -11.35 -11.74 -4.31
N PRO A 17 -10.92 -10.50 -4.58
CA PRO A 17 -9.69 -10.24 -5.32
C PRO A 17 -8.42 -10.34 -4.45
N MET A 18 -8.56 -10.26 -3.12
CA MET A 18 -7.46 -10.24 -2.17
C MET A 18 -6.81 -11.60 -2.03
N LYS A 19 -5.48 -11.62 -1.88
CA LYS A 19 -4.66 -12.79 -1.60
C LYS A 19 -3.68 -12.51 -0.47
N LEU A 20 -3.48 -13.50 0.38
CA LEU A 20 -2.43 -13.53 1.38
C LEU A 20 -1.36 -14.51 0.94
N TYR A 21 -0.15 -14.00 0.73
CA TYR A 21 1.02 -14.80 0.40
C TYR A 21 1.84 -15.09 1.65
N HIS A 22 2.40 -16.30 1.73
CA HIS A 22 3.46 -16.68 2.65
C HIS A 22 4.71 -16.97 1.85
N TYR A 23 5.80 -16.26 2.10
CA TYR A 23 7.08 -16.46 1.42
C TYR A 23 7.85 -17.59 2.05
N HIS A 24 8.49 -18.42 1.21
CA HIS A 24 9.25 -19.56 1.69
C HIS A 24 10.48 -19.10 2.48
N PRO A 25 10.65 -19.51 3.75
CA PRO A 25 11.85 -19.26 4.51
C PRO A 25 13.08 -19.87 3.82
N VAL A 26 14.22 -19.19 3.89
CA VAL A 26 15.50 -19.66 3.34
C VAL A 26 16.54 -19.92 4.42
N CYS A 27 16.25 -19.58 5.68
CA CYS A 27 17.09 -19.84 6.84
C CYS A 27 16.57 -21.05 7.61
N ASP A 28 17.48 -21.83 8.22
CA ASP A 28 17.13 -22.97 9.07
C ASP A 28 16.42 -22.52 10.37
N GLU A 29 16.76 -21.34 10.86
CA GLU A 29 16.11 -20.69 12.01
C GLU A 29 15.51 -19.36 11.58
N ILE A 30 14.25 -19.13 11.98
CA ILE A 30 13.52 -17.90 11.69
C ILE A 30 13.06 -17.21 12.98
N TYR A 31 12.89 -15.91 12.92
CA TYR A 31 12.32 -15.15 14.03
C TYR A 31 10.88 -15.59 14.30
N ARG A 32 10.55 -15.73 15.60
CA ARG A 32 9.24 -16.20 16.05
C ARG A 32 8.09 -15.30 15.57
N VAL A 33 8.25 -13.97 15.68
CA VAL A 33 7.18 -13.02 15.34
C VAL A 33 7.20 -12.73 13.84
N PRO A 34 6.14 -13.11 13.09
CA PRO A 34 6.09 -12.90 11.66
C PRO A 34 5.92 -11.42 11.29
N ILE A 35 6.31 -11.09 10.06
CA ILE A 35 6.08 -9.80 9.43
C ILE A 35 4.93 -9.94 8.43
N VAL A 36 3.93 -9.04 8.51
CA VAL A 36 2.89 -8.92 7.50
C VAL A 36 3.05 -7.60 6.76
N LEU A 37 3.34 -7.69 5.47
CA LEU A 37 3.43 -6.55 4.56
C LEU A 37 2.01 -6.18 4.10
N VAL A 38 1.57 -4.99 4.48
CA VAL A 38 0.27 -4.41 4.11
C VAL A 38 0.49 -3.44 2.95
N MET A 39 0.11 -3.85 1.74
CA MET A 39 0.40 -3.12 0.52
C MET A 39 -0.58 -1.98 0.24
N SER A 40 -0.20 -1.07 -0.64
CA SER A 40 -1.06 0.03 -1.09
C SER A 40 -2.23 -0.47 -1.95
N LEU A 41 -3.35 0.26 -1.92
CA LEU A 41 -4.54 -0.03 -2.74
C LEU A 41 -4.38 0.36 -4.22
N ILE A 42 -3.41 1.23 -4.54
CA ILE A 42 -3.26 1.84 -5.87
C ILE A 42 -2.08 1.31 -6.66
N ASN A 43 -1.31 0.38 -6.09
CA ASN A 43 -0.12 -0.17 -6.71
C ASN A 43 -0.11 -1.70 -6.64
N ARG A 44 0.59 -2.31 -7.59
CA ARG A 44 0.85 -3.76 -7.54
C ARG A 44 1.84 -4.07 -6.42
N TYR A 45 1.54 -5.15 -5.69
CA TYR A 45 2.30 -5.59 -4.52
C TYR A 45 3.79 -5.83 -4.81
N TYR A 46 4.13 -6.26 -6.01
CA TYR A 46 5.47 -6.72 -6.35
C TYR A 46 6.52 -5.61 -6.46
N ILE A 47 6.18 -4.36 -6.13
CA ILE A 47 7.21 -3.31 -5.92
C ILE A 47 8.19 -3.69 -4.81
N VAL A 48 7.71 -4.39 -3.78
CA VAL A 48 8.56 -4.87 -2.68
C VAL A 48 9.23 -6.21 -2.99
N ASP A 49 8.95 -6.78 -4.18
CA ASP A 49 9.53 -8.02 -4.70
C ASP A 49 9.81 -7.88 -6.20
N LEU A 50 10.51 -6.78 -6.58
CA LEU A 50 10.58 -6.35 -7.96
C LEU A 50 11.41 -7.31 -8.82
N ALA A 51 12.58 -7.73 -8.33
CA ALA A 51 13.47 -8.65 -9.03
C ALA A 51 14.50 -9.25 -8.07
N PRO A 52 15.15 -10.37 -8.43
CA PRO A 52 16.27 -10.91 -7.66
C PRO A 52 17.36 -9.85 -7.40
N GLY A 53 17.77 -9.70 -6.15
CA GLY A 53 18.71 -8.66 -5.71
C GLY A 53 18.15 -7.24 -5.64
N GLN A 54 16.86 -7.05 -5.99
CA GLN A 54 16.10 -5.80 -5.90
C GLN A 54 14.73 -6.08 -5.25
N SER A 55 14.70 -6.91 -4.23
CA SER A 55 13.51 -7.33 -3.50
C SER A 55 13.69 -7.07 -2.01
N PHE A 56 12.80 -6.28 -1.43
CA PHE A 56 12.74 -6.06 0.00
C PHE A 56 12.30 -7.36 0.72
N VAL A 57 11.40 -8.11 0.10
CA VAL A 57 10.97 -9.42 0.60
C VAL A 57 12.13 -10.40 0.64
N GLU A 58 12.88 -10.56 -0.46
CA GLU A 58 14.07 -11.41 -0.53
C GLU A 58 15.07 -11.06 0.60
N TYR A 59 15.29 -9.77 0.83
CA TYR A 59 16.13 -9.29 1.92
C TYR A 59 15.58 -9.73 3.29
N LEU A 60 14.30 -9.52 3.57
CA LEU A 60 13.70 -9.89 4.86
C LEU A 60 13.78 -11.41 5.11
N VAL A 61 13.43 -12.21 4.11
CA VAL A 61 13.51 -13.67 4.20
C VAL A 61 14.96 -14.14 4.43
N ALA A 62 15.94 -13.51 3.73
CA ALA A 62 17.36 -13.80 3.91
C ALA A 62 17.89 -13.40 5.30
N GLN A 63 17.24 -12.44 5.98
CA GLN A 63 17.55 -12.08 7.36
C GLN A 63 16.87 -12.99 8.41
N GLY A 64 16.14 -14.01 7.98
CA GLY A 64 15.46 -14.96 8.87
C GLY A 64 14.09 -14.49 9.36
N PHE A 65 13.47 -13.51 8.72
CA PHE A 65 12.08 -13.17 9.03
C PHE A 65 11.11 -14.11 8.35
N ASP A 66 10.04 -14.45 9.06
CA ASP A 66 8.86 -15.11 8.50
C ASP A 66 7.95 -14.05 7.88
N VAL A 67 7.76 -14.10 6.55
CA VAL A 67 7.20 -12.97 5.79
C VAL A 67 5.91 -13.35 5.09
N TYR A 68 4.86 -12.59 5.42
CA TYR A 68 3.56 -12.62 4.77
C TYR A 68 3.31 -11.31 4.03
N LEU A 69 2.50 -11.36 2.97
CA LEU A 69 2.15 -10.18 2.19
C LEU A 69 0.69 -10.22 1.76
N ILE A 70 -0.02 -9.11 1.98
CA ILE A 70 -1.38 -8.93 1.53
C ILE A 70 -1.38 -8.21 0.18
N ASP A 71 -1.81 -8.90 -0.87
CA ASP A 71 -2.14 -8.33 -2.17
C ASP A 71 -3.65 -8.11 -2.23
N TRP A 72 -4.10 -6.87 -2.27
CA TRP A 72 -5.52 -6.54 -2.35
C TRP A 72 -6.16 -6.93 -3.67
N GLY A 73 -5.35 -7.29 -4.67
CA GLY A 73 -5.79 -7.69 -6.00
C GLY A 73 -6.35 -6.53 -6.81
N LEU A 74 -7.15 -6.86 -7.81
CA LEU A 74 -7.77 -5.90 -8.72
C LEU A 74 -9.28 -5.84 -8.46
N PRO A 75 -9.81 -4.75 -7.90
CA PRO A 75 -11.25 -4.61 -7.72
C PRO A 75 -11.96 -4.59 -9.07
N ARG A 76 -12.99 -5.45 -9.21
CA ARG A 76 -13.88 -5.51 -10.37
C ARG A 76 -15.14 -4.72 -10.08
N LYS A 77 -16.07 -4.66 -11.05
CA LYS A 77 -17.34 -3.93 -10.91
C LYS A 77 -18.14 -4.35 -9.67
N GLU A 78 -18.18 -5.64 -9.35
CA GLU A 78 -18.84 -6.18 -8.16
C GLU A 78 -18.22 -5.72 -6.84
N HIS A 79 -16.98 -5.23 -6.84
CA HIS A 79 -16.23 -4.77 -5.68
C HIS A 79 -16.27 -3.24 -5.47
N GLN A 80 -17.10 -2.51 -6.26
CA GLN A 80 -17.18 -1.04 -6.17
C GLN A 80 -17.59 -0.52 -4.77
N HIS A 81 -18.23 -1.38 -3.97
CA HIS A 81 -18.67 -1.07 -2.62
C HIS A 81 -17.56 -1.22 -1.56
N PHE A 82 -16.37 -1.72 -1.93
CA PHE A 82 -15.24 -1.80 -0.99
C PHE A 82 -14.80 -0.40 -0.57
N CYS A 83 -14.69 -0.20 0.73
CA CYS A 83 -14.31 1.04 1.38
C CYS A 83 -13.22 0.77 2.41
N PHE A 84 -12.74 1.78 3.13
CA PHE A 84 -11.71 1.57 4.15
C PHE A 84 -12.19 0.65 5.27
N ASP A 85 -13.49 0.61 5.60
CA ASP A 85 -14.04 -0.36 6.55
C ASP A 85 -13.75 -1.81 6.11
N THR A 86 -13.89 -2.08 4.81
CA THR A 86 -13.63 -3.41 4.23
C THR A 86 -12.15 -3.80 4.37
N TYR A 87 -11.23 -2.89 4.07
CA TYR A 87 -9.80 -3.21 4.12
C TYR A 87 -9.28 -3.26 5.56
N VAL A 88 -9.72 -2.33 6.42
CA VAL A 88 -9.20 -2.17 7.78
C VAL A 88 -9.82 -3.19 8.76
N ASP A 89 -11.14 -3.40 8.70
CA ASP A 89 -11.86 -4.15 9.75
C ASP A 89 -12.64 -5.37 9.24
N ASP A 90 -12.37 -5.79 7.97
CA ASP A 90 -12.79 -7.09 7.43
C ASP A 90 -11.61 -7.88 6.89
N PHE A 91 -10.90 -7.36 5.87
CA PHE A 91 -9.84 -8.11 5.18
C PHE A 91 -8.57 -8.25 6.00
N LEU A 92 -8.10 -7.16 6.62
CA LEU A 92 -6.88 -7.22 7.42
C LEU A 92 -7.01 -8.17 8.62
N PRO A 93 -8.07 -8.10 9.46
CA PRO A 93 -8.23 -9.07 10.56
C PRO A 93 -8.33 -10.52 10.07
N ASP A 94 -9.04 -10.80 8.96
CA ASP A 94 -9.08 -12.15 8.38
C ASP A 94 -7.67 -12.64 8.00
N CYS A 95 -6.87 -11.77 7.38
CA CYS A 95 -5.49 -12.10 7.03
C CYS A 95 -4.65 -12.40 8.27
N LEU A 96 -4.78 -11.58 9.34
CA LEU A 96 -4.01 -11.78 10.57
C LEU A 96 -4.41 -13.06 11.30
N GLU A 97 -5.69 -13.44 11.27
CA GLU A 97 -6.14 -14.73 11.78
C GLU A 97 -5.50 -15.89 11.00
N LYS A 98 -5.43 -15.78 9.66
CA LYS A 98 -4.79 -16.82 8.83
C LYS A 98 -3.28 -16.89 9.01
N VAL A 99 -2.61 -15.76 9.26
CA VAL A 99 -1.20 -15.76 9.65
C VAL A 99 -1.00 -16.48 10.97
N ALA A 100 -1.83 -16.19 11.99
CA ALA A 100 -1.74 -16.86 13.29
C ALA A 100 -2.01 -18.38 13.19
N ASP A 101 -3.01 -18.78 12.38
CA ASP A 101 -3.29 -20.20 12.10
C ASP A 101 -2.10 -20.90 11.44
N ASP A 102 -1.39 -20.23 10.53
CA ASP A 102 -0.31 -20.80 9.73
C ASP A 102 1.01 -20.90 10.51
N CYS A 103 1.41 -19.83 11.23
CA CYS A 103 2.68 -19.80 11.95
C CYS A 103 2.57 -20.23 13.44
N GLY A 104 1.37 -20.29 13.99
CA GLY A 104 1.13 -20.63 15.40
C GLY A 104 1.47 -19.52 16.40
N GLU A 105 1.59 -18.26 15.93
CA GLU A 105 1.95 -17.10 16.75
C GLU A 105 0.84 -16.06 16.75
N ASP A 106 0.47 -15.57 17.95
CA ASP A 106 -0.54 -14.53 18.11
C ASP A 106 0.03 -13.11 17.90
N GLU A 107 1.34 -12.93 18.09
CA GLU A 107 2.01 -11.64 17.88
C GLU A 107 2.41 -11.49 16.41
N VAL A 108 2.26 -10.29 15.87
CA VAL A 108 2.63 -9.95 14.48
C VAL A 108 3.22 -8.57 14.39
N SER A 109 4.21 -8.37 13.51
CA SER A 109 4.72 -7.05 13.12
C SER A 109 4.09 -6.63 11.80
N LEU A 110 3.50 -5.44 11.74
CA LEU A 110 2.92 -4.89 10.52
C LEU A 110 3.92 -3.93 9.87
N ILE A 111 4.11 -4.08 8.56
CA ILE A 111 4.82 -3.11 7.73
C ILE A 111 3.86 -2.62 6.66
N GLY A 112 3.41 -1.38 6.79
CA GLY A 112 2.49 -0.76 5.84
C GLY A 112 3.23 0.09 4.80
N TYR A 113 2.91 -0.11 3.53
CA TYR A 113 3.46 0.69 2.43
C TYR A 113 2.39 1.63 1.87
N CYS A 114 2.66 2.94 1.88
CA CYS A 114 1.78 3.99 1.35
C CYS A 114 0.37 3.90 1.98
N LEU A 115 -0.71 3.75 1.21
CA LEU A 115 -2.07 3.56 1.76
C LEU A 115 -2.19 2.30 2.63
N GLY A 116 -1.33 1.30 2.43
CA GLY A 116 -1.26 0.14 3.31
C GLY A 116 -0.80 0.50 4.72
N GLY A 117 0.06 1.50 4.87
CA GLY A 117 0.43 2.05 6.17
C GLY A 117 -0.75 2.73 6.86
N VAL A 118 -1.58 3.45 6.11
CA VAL A 118 -2.83 4.02 6.67
C VAL A 118 -3.75 2.91 7.16
N ILE A 119 -3.95 1.85 6.38
CA ILE A 119 -4.79 0.71 6.76
C ILE A 119 -4.25 0.04 8.04
N ALA A 120 -2.95 -0.25 8.09
CA ALA A 120 -2.30 -0.87 9.25
C ALA A 120 -2.38 0.02 10.51
N SER A 121 -2.17 1.33 10.34
CA SER A 121 -2.25 2.29 11.44
C SER A 121 -3.68 2.45 11.99
N LEU A 122 -4.68 2.55 11.10
CA LEU A 122 -6.10 2.61 11.50
C LEU A 122 -6.52 1.33 12.22
N TYR A 123 -6.14 0.16 11.72
CA TYR A 123 -6.41 -1.12 12.37
C TYR A 123 -5.78 -1.18 13.77
N THR A 124 -4.50 -0.83 13.89
CA THR A 124 -3.78 -0.85 15.17
C THR A 124 -4.40 0.12 16.18
N ALA A 125 -4.86 1.30 15.72
CA ALA A 125 -5.53 2.28 16.56
C ALA A 125 -6.91 1.80 17.06
N LEU A 126 -7.66 1.04 16.24
CA LEU A 126 -8.95 0.47 16.58
C LEU A 126 -8.85 -0.72 17.53
N HIS A 127 -7.75 -1.45 17.47
CA HIS A 127 -7.55 -2.70 18.19
C HIS A 127 -6.29 -2.68 19.08
N PRO A 128 -6.19 -1.73 20.04
CA PRO A 128 -4.97 -1.57 20.87
C PRO A 128 -4.69 -2.79 21.77
N ALA A 129 -5.68 -3.65 22.01
CA ALA A 129 -5.53 -4.90 22.75
C ALA A 129 -5.05 -6.08 21.88
N LYS A 130 -4.94 -5.91 20.55
CA LYS A 130 -4.39 -6.94 19.66
C LYS A 130 -2.87 -6.96 19.77
N ASN A 131 -2.30 -8.14 19.57
CA ASN A 131 -0.87 -8.40 19.71
C ASN A 131 -0.06 -7.88 18.51
N ILE A 132 -0.18 -6.58 18.19
CA ILE A 132 0.70 -5.93 17.22
C ILE A 132 2.01 -5.62 17.91
N LYS A 133 3.05 -6.39 17.58
CA LYS A 133 4.38 -6.30 18.19
C LYS A 133 5.10 -5.03 17.79
N ASN A 134 5.05 -4.68 16.51
CA ASN A 134 5.63 -3.47 15.93
C ASN A 134 4.77 -2.99 14.79
N LEU A 135 4.71 -1.68 14.60
CA LEU A 135 4.11 -1.05 13.43
C LEU A 135 5.18 -0.23 12.71
N VAL A 136 5.37 -0.51 11.43
CA VAL A 136 6.28 0.24 10.56
C VAL A 136 5.49 0.80 9.40
N ASP A 137 5.56 2.10 9.20
CA ASP A 137 4.96 2.80 8.07
C ASP A 137 6.02 3.31 7.11
N ILE A 138 5.89 2.99 5.82
CA ILE A 138 6.79 3.42 4.76
C ILE A 138 6.04 4.31 3.78
N ALA A 139 6.43 5.57 3.66
CA ALA A 139 5.82 6.56 2.77
C ALA A 139 4.29 6.66 2.94
N THR A 140 3.81 6.68 4.18
CA THR A 140 2.38 6.64 4.52
C THR A 140 1.79 8.04 4.59
N PRO A 141 0.73 8.35 3.81
CA PRO A 141 0.12 9.68 3.74
C PRO A 141 -0.85 9.92 4.92
N VAL A 142 -0.33 10.23 6.09
CA VAL A 142 -1.16 10.51 7.28
C VAL A 142 -1.68 11.94 7.28
N ASN A 143 -0.82 12.91 6.93
CA ASN A 143 -1.19 14.32 6.86
C ASN A 143 -1.24 14.79 5.40
N THR A 144 -2.43 15.15 4.93
CA THR A 144 -2.64 15.59 3.54
C THR A 144 -2.49 17.09 3.33
N GLU A 145 -2.27 17.88 4.40
CA GLU A 145 -2.00 19.32 4.26
C GLU A 145 -0.67 19.60 3.54
N GLY A 146 0.31 18.71 3.66
CA GLY A 146 1.57 18.75 2.91
C GLY A 146 1.44 18.35 1.43
N MET A 147 0.24 18.04 0.93
CA MET A 147 -0.04 17.57 -0.43
C MET A 147 -0.87 18.60 -1.24
N PRO A 148 -0.34 19.79 -1.53
CA PRO A 148 -1.15 20.94 -1.99
C PRO A 148 -1.83 20.67 -3.34
N LEU A 149 -1.22 19.92 -4.25
CA LEU A 149 -1.82 19.62 -5.55
C LEU A 149 -3.04 18.71 -5.41
N TYR A 150 -2.93 17.63 -4.61
CA TYR A 150 -4.06 16.75 -4.33
C TYR A 150 -5.20 17.52 -3.65
N LYS A 151 -4.85 18.36 -2.68
CA LYS A 151 -5.82 19.19 -1.99
C LYS A 151 -6.52 20.17 -2.95
N SER A 152 -5.78 20.80 -3.87
CA SER A 152 -6.38 21.68 -4.87
C SER A 152 -7.36 20.98 -5.79
N TRP A 153 -7.15 19.68 -6.09
CA TRP A 153 -8.13 18.89 -6.84
C TRP A 153 -9.35 18.54 -5.99
N ALA A 154 -9.12 18.14 -4.75
CA ALA A 154 -10.20 17.77 -3.84
C ALA A 154 -11.08 18.98 -3.45
N ASP A 155 -10.50 20.18 -3.35
CA ASP A 155 -11.21 21.42 -3.04
C ASP A 155 -11.82 22.08 -4.31
N ASN A 156 -11.61 21.51 -5.50
CA ASN A 156 -12.12 22.08 -6.76
C ASN A 156 -13.60 21.73 -6.94
N GLU A 157 -14.47 22.72 -6.92
CA GLU A 157 -15.93 22.58 -7.08
C GLU A 157 -16.35 21.88 -8.41
N THR A 158 -15.47 21.87 -9.42
CA THR A 158 -15.73 21.19 -10.70
C THR A 158 -15.31 19.72 -10.69
N PHE A 159 -14.58 19.28 -9.68
CA PHE A 159 -14.18 17.90 -9.51
C PHE A 159 -15.13 17.16 -8.57
N ASP A 160 -16.13 16.50 -9.14
CA ASP A 160 -17.15 15.78 -8.40
C ASP A 160 -16.84 14.28 -8.37
N ILE A 161 -16.21 13.82 -7.27
CA ILE A 161 -15.89 12.40 -7.08
C ILE A 161 -17.16 11.53 -7.02
N ASP A 162 -18.26 12.05 -6.50
CA ASP A 162 -19.52 11.33 -6.40
C ASP A 162 -20.12 11.05 -7.78
N GLN A 163 -20.07 12.03 -8.67
CA GLN A 163 -20.49 11.86 -10.06
C GLN A 163 -19.60 10.86 -10.79
N ILE A 164 -18.27 10.94 -10.61
CA ILE A 164 -17.31 10.05 -11.25
C ILE A 164 -17.56 8.60 -10.80
N VAL A 165 -17.66 8.34 -9.51
CA VAL A 165 -17.91 7.00 -8.96
C VAL A 165 -19.28 6.47 -9.38
N THR A 166 -20.31 7.33 -9.41
CA THR A 166 -21.65 6.93 -9.86
C THR A 166 -21.66 6.48 -11.33
N GLN A 167 -20.87 7.13 -12.19
CA GLN A 167 -20.78 6.79 -13.61
C GLN A 167 -19.86 5.61 -13.90
N LEU A 168 -18.73 5.51 -13.25
CA LEU A 168 -17.68 4.53 -13.54
C LEU A 168 -17.72 3.29 -12.62
N GLY A 169 -18.30 3.41 -11.44
CA GLY A 169 -18.20 2.44 -10.36
C GLY A 169 -16.83 2.51 -9.68
N ASN A 170 -15.84 1.84 -10.24
CA ASN A 170 -14.44 1.93 -9.80
C ASN A 170 -13.70 3.02 -10.57
N ILE A 171 -12.70 3.65 -9.94
CA ILE A 171 -11.78 4.55 -10.64
C ILE A 171 -10.80 3.72 -11.45
N PRO A 172 -10.74 3.88 -12.79
CA PRO A 172 -9.81 3.11 -13.61
C PRO A 172 -8.35 3.40 -13.28
N GLY A 173 -7.48 2.37 -13.32
CA GLY A 173 -6.05 2.53 -13.03
C GLY A 173 -5.36 3.58 -13.92
N GLY A 174 -5.75 3.70 -15.19
CA GLY A 174 -5.22 4.74 -16.08
C GLY A 174 -5.55 6.17 -15.64
N MET A 175 -6.68 6.38 -14.95
CA MET A 175 -7.02 7.67 -14.35
C MET A 175 -6.14 7.96 -13.13
N VAL A 176 -5.91 6.95 -12.29
CA VAL A 176 -4.97 7.03 -11.16
C VAL A 176 -3.57 7.38 -11.65
N ASP A 177 -3.08 6.71 -12.70
CA ASP A 177 -1.80 6.99 -13.32
C ASP A 177 -1.69 8.43 -13.83
N THR A 178 -2.74 8.94 -14.49
CA THR A 178 -2.79 10.32 -14.96
C THR A 178 -2.67 11.33 -13.81
N MET A 179 -3.34 11.08 -12.69
CA MET A 179 -3.25 11.92 -11.51
C MET A 179 -1.84 11.90 -10.90
N LEU A 180 -1.22 10.71 -10.77
CA LEU A 180 0.14 10.58 -10.27
C LEU A 180 1.17 11.26 -11.19
N GLN A 181 1.00 11.14 -12.51
CA GLN A 181 1.88 11.81 -13.48
C GLN A 181 1.77 13.35 -13.44
N ALA A 182 0.61 13.88 -13.13
CA ALA A 182 0.41 15.33 -13.00
C ALA A 182 1.23 15.95 -11.85
N LEU A 183 1.66 15.15 -10.86
CA LEU A 183 2.56 15.62 -9.80
C LEU A 183 3.97 15.93 -10.31
N ARG A 184 4.43 15.22 -11.35
CA ARG A 184 5.74 15.43 -11.98
C ARG A 184 5.68 15.30 -13.50
N PRO A 185 5.16 16.29 -14.21
CA PRO A 185 4.93 16.20 -15.67
C PRO A 185 6.22 15.99 -16.48
N LEU A 186 7.39 16.41 -15.96
CA LEU A 186 8.68 16.26 -16.65
C LEU A 186 9.42 14.96 -16.30
N GLN A 187 8.92 14.15 -15.39
CA GLN A 187 9.61 12.94 -14.92
C GLN A 187 9.87 11.94 -16.06
N LYS A 188 8.90 11.74 -16.97
CA LYS A 188 9.07 10.86 -18.13
C LYS A 188 10.19 11.34 -19.07
N THR A 189 10.31 12.65 -19.23
CA THR A 189 11.38 13.24 -20.06
C THR A 189 12.75 13.06 -19.40
N ALA A 190 12.85 13.32 -18.09
CA ALA A 190 14.07 13.08 -17.33
C ALA A 190 14.47 11.60 -17.33
N GLY A 191 13.53 10.67 -17.16
CA GLY A 191 13.77 9.23 -17.24
C GLY A 191 14.34 8.80 -18.62
N ARG A 192 13.82 9.38 -19.72
CA ARG A 192 14.35 9.11 -21.07
C ARG A 192 15.79 9.63 -21.26
N MET A 193 16.12 10.78 -20.69
CA MET A 193 17.49 11.29 -20.69
C MET A 193 18.42 10.35 -19.91
N GLN A 194 18.02 9.92 -18.72
CA GLN A 194 18.79 8.96 -17.93
C GLN A 194 19.02 7.62 -18.66
N LEU A 195 18.02 7.14 -19.42
CA LEU A 195 18.18 5.95 -20.26
C LEU A 195 19.25 6.14 -21.34
N LEU A 196 19.30 7.31 -21.99
CA LEU A 196 20.32 7.61 -23.00
C LEU A 196 21.71 7.69 -22.36
N ASP A 197 21.83 8.34 -21.22
CA ASP A 197 23.09 8.50 -20.49
C ASP A 197 23.66 7.16 -19.98
N ASN A 198 22.77 6.18 -19.68
CA ASN A 198 23.15 4.88 -19.15
C ASN A 198 22.87 3.72 -20.14
N ALA A 199 22.79 4.00 -21.44
CA ALA A 199 22.46 3.01 -22.47
C ALA A 199 23.46 1.83 -22.58
N GLY A 200 24.65 1.97 -22.01
CA GLY A 200 25.67 0.92 -21.93
C GLY A 200 25.68 0.11 -20.63
N ASP A 201 24.79 0.41 -19.67
CA ASP A 201 24.67 -0.30 -18.40
C ASP A 201 23.43 -1.21 -18.40
N ASP A 202 23.63 -2.49 -18.70
CA ASP A 202 22.57 -3.50 -18.77
C ASP A 202 21.80 -3.63 -17.45
N LYS A 203 22.47 -3.48 -16.29
CA LYS A 203 21.83 -3.58 -14.98
C LYS A 203 20.90 -2.39 -14.74
N PHE A 204 21.33 -1.20 -15.10
CA PHE A 204 20.51 0.00 -15.03
C PHE A 204 19.28 -0.14 -15.94
N LEU A 205 19.48 -0.57 -17.19
CA LEU A 205 18.40 -0.76 -18.16
C LEU A 205 17.37 -1.78 -17.67
N GLU A 206 17.82 -2.93 -17.15
CA GLU A 206 16.91 -3.94 -16.59
C GLU A 206 16.09 -3.39 -15.40
N ALA A 207 16.74 -2.73 -14.45
CA ALA A 207 16.07 -2.12 -13.30
C ALA A 207 15.03 -1.08 -13.76
N HIS A 208 15.41 -0.23 -14.72
CA HIS A 208 14.52 0.79 -15.28
C HIS A 208 13.29 0.18 -15.96
N TYR A 209 13.46 -0.83 -16.82
CA TYR A 209 12.34 -1.49 -17.50
C TYR A 209 11.41 -2.24 -16.52
N ARG A 210 11.95 -2.84 -15.46
CA ARG A 210 11.14 -3.48 -14.42
C ARG A 210 10.30 -2.45 -13.67
N PHE A 211 10.90 -1.32 -13.31
CA PHE A 211 10.19 -0.23 -12.67
C PHE A 211 9.14 0.40 -13.58
N GLU A 212 9.46 0.65 -14.87
CA GLU A 212 8.47 1.11 -15.86
C GLU A 212 7.32 0.12 -16.02
N ARG A 213 7.60 -1.18 -16.02
CA ARG A 213 6.56 -2.20 -16.09
C ARG A 213 5.64 -2.15 -14.88
N TRP A 214 6.20 -1.99 -13.68
CA TRP A 214 5.41 -1.85 -12.47
C TRP A 214 4.54 -0.58 -12.49
N THR A 215 5.10 0.56 -12.89
CA THR A 215 4.34 1.82 -12.98
C THR A 215 3.23 1.76 -14.03
N ALA A 216 3.39 0.98 -15.08
CA ALA A 216 2.37 0.77 -16.12
C ALA A 216 1.27 -0.22 -15.71
N ASP A 217 1.52 -1.08 -14.73
CA ASP A 217 0.57 -2.09 -14.25
C ASP A 217 -0.32 -1.50 -13.14
N GLN A 218 -1.16 -0.56 -13.53
CA GLN A 218 -1.98 0.24 -12.61
C GLN A 218 -3.14 -0.55 -12.03
N VAL A 219 -3.48 -0.23 -10.78
CA VAL A 219 -4.57 -0.86 -10.03
C VAL A 219 -5.79 0.09 -10.02
N PRO A 220 -6.99 -0.36 -10.40
CA PRO A 220 -8.21 0.40 -10.18
C PRO A 220 -8.47 0.60 -8.69
N ILE A 221 -9.09 1.72 -8.31
CA ILE A 221 -9.55 1.93 -6.92
C ILE A 221 -11.04 1.61 -6.86
N ALA A 222 -11.46 0.85 -5.85
CA ALA A 222 -12.88 0.60 -5.59
C ALA A 222 -13.60 1.93 -5.33
N GLY A 223 -14.82 2.06 -5.85
CA GLY A 223 -15.54 3.34 -5.88
C GLY A 223 -15.71 3.99 -4.52
N GLU A 224 -16.17 3.23 -3.52
CA GLU A 224 -16.36 3.78 -2.17
C GLU A 224 -15.03 4.10 -1.47
N ALA A 225 -13.97 3.32 -1.71
CA ALA A 225 -12.64 3.66 -1.22
C ALA A 225 -12.11 4.95 -1.87
N ALA A 226 -12.39 5.18 -3.15
CA ALA A 226 -12.03 6.43 -3.83
C ALA A 226 -12.76 7.64 -3.26
N ARG A 227 -14.09 7.51 -2.94
CA ARG A 227 -14.84 8.57 -2.26
C ARG A 227 -14.21 8.94 -0.93
N GLN A 228 -13.95 7.95 -0.08
CA GLN A 228 -13.30 8.17 1.22
C GLN A 228 -11.92 8.80 1.06
N LEU A 229 -11.13 8.36 0.07
CA LEU A 229 -9.82 8.96 -0.20
C LEU A 229 -9.93 10.46 -0.51
N PHE A 230 -10.88 10.85 -1.32
CA PHE A 230 -11.09 12.26 -1.65
C PHE A 230 -11.71 13.04 -0.49
N GLN A 231 -12.80 12.60 0.08
CA GLN A 231 -13.57 13.33 1.08
C GLN A 231 -12.89 13.27 2.45
N ASP A 232 -12.62 12.06 2.96
CA ASP A 232 -12.15 11.89 4.33
C ASP A 232 -10.64 12.19 4.48
N PHE A 233 -9.83 11.84 3.46
CA PHE A 233 -8.40 12.03 3.54
C PHE A 233 -7.98 13.38 2.96
N LEU A 234 -8.30 13.69 1.70
CA LEU A 234 -7.79 14.89 1.04
C LEU A 234 -8.52 16.17 1.45
N GLN A 235 -9.86 16.17 1.49
CA GLN A 235 -10.64 17.35 1.88
C GLN A 235 -10.61 17.59 3.39
N ASP A 236 -11.01 16.58 4.16
CA ASP A 236 -11.22 16.70 5.60
C ASP A 236 -9.99 16.43 6.44
N ASN A 237 -8.96 15.72 5.88
CA ASN A 237 -7.76 15.28 6.58
C ASN A 237 -8.08 14.54 7.89
N LYS A 238 -9.11 13.65 7.85
CA LYS A 238 -9.68 12.99 9.05
C LYS A 238 -8.68 12.10 9.77
N VAL A 239 -7.78 11.45 9.03
CA VAL A 239 -6.77 10.56 9.64
C VAL A 239 -5.86 11.36 10.56
N TYR A 240 -5.25 12.43 10.06
CA TYR A 240 -4.37 13.30 10.84
C TYR A 240 -5.10 13.98 12.00
N LYS A 241 -6.33 14.43 11.77
CA LYS A 241 -7.16 15.10 12.78
C LYS A 241 -7.76 14.14 13.81
N GLY A 242 -7.48 12.82 13.73
CA GLY A 242 -8.00 11.81 14.65
C GLY A 242 -9.53 11.65 14.60
N ARG A 243 -10.14 11.90 13.43
CA ARG A 243 -11.61 11.87 13.23
C ARG A 243 -12.05 10.81 12.22
N MET A 244 -11.11 9.93 11.79
CA MET A 244 -11.47 8.83 10.89
C MET A 244 -12.33 7.81 11.63
N GLU A 245 -13.45 7.44 11.04
CA GLU A 245 -14.33 6.41 11.55
C GLU A 245 -14.28 5.18 10.66
N ILE A 246 -14.19 4.00 11.27
CA ILE A 246 -14.27 2.69 10.62
C ILE A 246 -15.39 1.92 11.29
N LYS A 247 -16.40 1.52 10.54
CA LYS A 247 -17.64 0.91 11.05
C LYS A 247 -18.24 1.66 12.25
N GLY A 248 -18.23 3.00 12.18
CA GLY A 248 -18.75 3.87 13.23
C GLY A 248 -17.93 3.96 14.50
N LYS A 249 -16.70 3.42 14.51
CA LYS A 249 -15.73 3.55 15.61
C LYS A 249 -14.64 4.52 15.22
N ASN A 250 -14.29 5.43 16.12
CA ASN A 250 -13.20 6.39 15.88
C ASN A 250 -11.83 5.69 15.90
N ALA A 251 -11.13 5.73 14.78
CA ALA A 251 -9.78 5.19 14.59
C ALA A 251 -8.73 6.29 14.81
N ASN A 252 -8.63 6.79 16.05
CA ASN A 252 -7.65 7.81 16.39
C ASN A 252 -6.25 7.20 16.53
N LEU A 253 -5.30 7.64 15.72
CA LEU A 253 -3.91 7.16 15.73
C LEU A 253 -3.21 7.34 17.08
N GLY A 254 -3.67 8.30 17.91
CA GLY A 254 -3.22 8.46 19.30
C GLY A 254 -3.46 7.24 20.21
N ASN A 255 -4.30 6.30 19.78
CA ASN A 255 -4.55 5.05 20.52
C ASN A 255 -3.54 3.94 20.22
N ILE A 256 -2.60 4.15 19.29
CA ILE A 256 -1.56 3.18 18.96
C ILE A 256 -0.59 3.08 20.16
N VAL A 257 -0.49 1.89 20.72
CA VAL A 257 0.42 1.57 21.84
C VAL A 257 1.61 0.72 21.41
N ALA A 258 1.55 0.14 20.21
CA ALA A 258 2.65 -0.63 19.62
C ALA A 258 3.88 0.27 19.36
N PRO A 259 5.12 -0.23 19.50
CA PRO A 259 6.30 0.46 19.01
C PRO A 259 6.12 0.85 17.54
N PHE A 260 6.39 2.11 17.21
CA PHE A 260 6.09 2.68 15.91
C PHE A 260 7.33 3.26 15.25
N LEU A 261 7.54 2.91 13.96
CA LEU A 261 8.58 3.48 13.11
C LEU A 261 7.93 4.03 11.83
N HIS A 262 8.15 5.31 11.55
CA HIS A 262 7.74 5.92 10.28
C HIS A 262 8.97 6.20 9.42
N ILE A 263 8.97 5.69 8.19
CA ILE A 263 10.04 5.88 7.20
C ILE A 263 9.49 6.75 6.08
N ALA A 264 10.06 7.94 5.92
CA ALA A 264 9.69 8.87 4.86
C ALA A 264 10.93 9.28 4.05
N ALA A 265 10.77 9.47 2.75
CA ALA A 265 11.83 9.98 1.90
C ALA A 265 11.83 11.52 1.94
N LEU A 266 13.00 12.12 2.18
CA LEU A 266 13.13 13.58 2.35
C LEU A 266 12.61 14.38 1.16
N HIS A 267 12.70 13.83 -0.05
CA HIS A 267 12.29 14.47 -1.30
C HIS A 267 11.12 13.74 -1.97
N ASP A 268 10.27 13.08 -1.20
CA ASP A 268 9.06 12.47 -1.71
C ASP A 268 8.07 13.56 -2.19
N HIS A 269 7.63 13.46 -3.43
CA HIS A 269 6.70 14.40 -4.04
C HIS A 269 5.27 13.87 -4.08
N ILE A 270 5.09 12.58 -3.79
CA ILE A 270 3.78 11.92 -3.70
C ILE A 270 3.28 12.00 -2.26
N VAL A 271 4.15 11.65 -1.30
CA VAL A 271 3.88 11.72 0.14
C VAL A 271 4.97 12.54 0.80
N PRO A 272 4.92 13.88 0.70
CA PRO A 272 5.93 14.73 1.28
C PRO A 272 5.97 14.61 2.81
N THR A 273 7.15 14.79 3.38
CA THR A 273 7.35 14.93 4.82
C THR A 273 6.80 16.30 5.24
N ALA A 274 5.61 16.36 5.79
CA ALA A 274 4.97 17.58 6.31
C ALA A 274 5.03 17.63 7.83
#